data_c469a39c52842fa6807e9cb6cc6a4a4d
#
_entry.id   c469a39c52842fa6807e9cb6cc6a4a4d
#
_cell.length_a   1.000
_cell.length_b   1.000
_cell.length_c   1.000
_cell.angle_alpha   90.00
_cell.angle_beta   90.00
_cell.angle_gamma   90.00
#
_symmetry.space_group_name_H-M   'P 1'
#
loop_
_entity.id
_entity.type
_entity.pdbx_description
1 polymer ?
#
loop_
_entity_poly.entity_id
_entity_poly.type
_entity_poly.pdbx_seq_one_letter_code
_entity_poly.pdbx_strand_id
1 'polypeptide(L)'
;MTKLEAKNIVKYFSHDSHKLKALGGVNLQIESGDFVCLVGPSGCGKSTFLRIVAGLEKPDEGQIIFDGHPVSETGPERIMVFQEGALFPWLKVQDNVEFGLKMAGISKEERAKISHRYLDMMQLTKFADSFTYQLSTGMK
;
A
#
# COMPACT_ATOMS: atom_id res chain seq x y z
N MET A 1 -8.43 20.74 -4.57
CA MET A 1 -9.61 19.93 -4.24
C MET A 1 -9.13 18.81 -3.33
N THR A 2 -9.69 18.73 -2.12
CA THR A 2 -9.20 17.79 -1.09
C THR A 2 -9.33 16.36 -1.59
N LYS A 3 -8.21 15.66 -1.62
CA LYS A 3 -8.10 14.28 -2.10
C LYS A 3 -8.29 13.27 -0.95
N LEU A 4 -7.69 13.58 0.19
CA LEU A 4 -7.77 12.74 1.39
C LEU A 4 -7.98 13.61 2.62
N GLU A 5 -8.90 13.20 3.49
CA GLU A 5 -9.16 13.85 4.76
C GLU A 5 -9.19 12.82 5.89
N ALA A 6 -8.34 12.98 6.87
CA ALA A 6 -8.35 12.23 8.13
C ALA A 6 -9.01 13.10 9.20
N LYS A 7 -10.08 12.60 9.84
CA LYS A 7 -10.84 13.32 10.89
C LYS A 7 -10.73 12.57 12.19
N ASN A 8 -10.02 13.16 13.16
CA ASN A 8 -9.89 12.68 14.53
C ASN A 8 -9.55 11.19 14.65
N ILE A 9 -8.53 10.74 13.92
CA ILE A 9 -8.16 9.32 13.89
C ILE A 9 -7.54 8.90 15.21
N VAL A 10 -8.23 8.02 15.92
CA VAL A 10 -7.76 7.38 17.15
C VAL A 10 -7.59 5.88 16.90
N LYS A 11 -6.49 5.32 17.42
CA LYS A 11 -6.25 3.87 17.35
C LYS A 11 -5.62 3.37 18.64
N TYR A 12 -6.19 2.28 19.14
CA TYR A 12 -5.65 1.52 20.27
C TYR A 12 -5.23 0.13 19.82
N PHE A 13 -4.18 -0.40 20.44
CA PHE A 13 -3.85 -1.81 20.38
C PHE A 13 -3.87 -2.39 21.77
N SER A 14 -4.44 -3.60 21.90
CA SER A 14 -4.45 -4.34 23.15
C SER A 14 -3.35 -5.39 23.12
N HIS A 15 -2.50 -5.39 24.14
CA HIS A 15 -1.52 -6.43 24.37
C HIS A 15 -1.60 -6.84 25.83
N ASP A 16 -2.03 -8.08 26.07
CA ASP A 16 -2.38 -8.61 27.40
C ASP A 16 -3.42 -7.71 28.11
N SER A 17 -3.10 -7.23 29.31
CA SER A 17 -3.97 -6.34 30.11
C SER A 17 -3.76 -4.84 29.82
N HIS A 18 -2.86 -4.48 28.91
CA HIS A 18 -2.52 -3.09 28.61
C HIS A 18 -3.11 -2.63 27.27
N LYS A 19 -3.70 -1.44 27.27
CA LYS A 19 -4.21 -0.76 26.09
C LYS A 19 -3.23 0.34 25.68
N LEU A 20 -2.58 0.17 24.55
CA LEU A 20 -1.64 1.15 24.00
C LEU A 20 -2.37 2.07 23.00
N LYS A 21 -2.34 3.37 23.26
CA LYS A 21 -2.86 4.38 22.34
C LYS A 21 -1.80 4.68 21.27
N ALA A 22 -1.98 4.14 20.07
CA ALA A 22 -1.06 4.32 18.95
C ALA A 22 -1.29 5.62 18.18
N LEU A 23 -2.55 6.06 18.08
CA LEU A 23 -2.93 7.35 17.47
C LEU A 23 -3.90 8.08 18.40
N GLY A 24 -3.71 9.37 18.59
CA GLY A 24 -4.38 10.18 19.60
C GLY A 24 -5.27 11.30 19.04
N GLY A 25 -5.93 11.10 17.91
CA GLY A 25 -6.80 12.12 17.29
C GLY A 25 -6.09 12.87 16.16
N VAL A 26 -5.55 12.12 15.17
CA VAL A 26 -4.85 12.71 14.02
C VAL A 26 -5.85 13.35 13.07
N ASN A 27 -5.57 14.60 12.70
CA ASN A 27 -6.28 15.34 11.67
C ASN A 27 -5.29 15.72 10.56
N LEU A 28 -5.66 15.45 9.30
CA LEU A 28 -4.83 15.75 8.14
C LEU A 28 -5.71 15.95 6.92
N GLN A 29 -5.38 16.94 6.10
CA GLN A 29 -5.96 17.13 4.78
C GLN A 29 -4.85 17.09 3.74
N ILE A 30 -5.09 16.43 2.62
CA ILE A 30 -4.16 16.30 1.50
C ILE A 30 -4.92 16.69 0.24
N GLU A 31 -4.38 17.62 -0.51
CA GLU A 31 -4.93 18.02 -1.81
C GLU A 31 -4.45 17.11 -2.93
N SER A 32 -5.15 17.12 -4.04
CA SER A 32 -4.73 16.37 -5.23
C SER A 32 -3.39 16.89 -5.74
N GLY A 33 -2.42 15.99 -5.91
CA GLY A 33 -1.06 16.32 -6.38
C GLY A 33 -0.05 16.62 -5.26
N ASP A 34 -0.49 16.66 -4.01
CA ASP A 34 0.44 16.86 -2.89
C ASP A 34 1.38 15.67 -2.70
N PHE A 35 2.61 15.97 -2.29
CA PHE A 35 3.57 15.03 -1.75
C PHE A 35 3.75 15.27 -0.26
N VAL A 36 3.32 14.32 0.57
CA VAL A 36 3.29 14.46 2.03
C VAL A 36 4.25 13.48 2.69
N CYS A 37 5.12 13.98 3.58
CA CYS A 37 6.03 13.17 4.39
C CYS A 37 5.56 13.12 5.84
N LEU A 38 5.42 11.89 6.38
CA LEU A 38 5.20 11.65 7.80
C LEU A 38 6.54 11.37 8.48
N VAL A 39 6.98 12.29 9.34
CA VAL A 39 8.26 12.21 10.06
C VAL A 39 8.04 12.05 11.54
N GLY A 40 8.86 11.24 12.20
CA GLY A 40 8.80 11.02 13.64
C GLY A 40 9.57 9.79 14.07
N PRO A 41 9.81 9.58 15.39
CA PRO A 41 10.57 8.45 15.92
C PRO A 41 9.90 7.10 15.59
N SER A 42 10.66 6.00 15.75
CA SER A 42 10.10 4.65 15.63
C SER A 42 8.98 4.46 16.67
N GLY A 43 7.91 3.76 16.29
CA GLY A 43 6.79 3.47 17.18
C GLY A 43 5.77 4.61 17.39
N CYS A 44 5.95 5.80 16.80
CA CYS A 44 5.00 6.92 16.98
C CYS A 44 3.70 6.82 16.15
N GLY A 45 3.43 5.69 15.50
CA GLY A 45 2.15 5.46 14.82
C GLY A 45 2.11 5.72 13.32
N LYS A 46 3.22 6.12 12.65
CA LYS A 46 3.24 6.40 11.19
C LYS A 46 2.70 5.26 10.34
N SER A 47 3.22 4.06 10.56
CA SER A 47 2.77 2.88 9.80
C SER A 47 1.32 2.49 10.11
N THR A 48 0.87 2.70 11.35
CA THR A 48 -0.52 2.50 11.75
C THR A 48 -1.44 3.48 11.01
N PHE A 49 -1.05 4.76 10.95
CA PHE A 49 -1.82 5.77 10.23
C PHE A 49 -1.89 5.44 8.73
N LEU A 50 -0.76 5.07 8.09
CA LEU A 50 -0.75 4.67 6.68
C LEU A 50 -1.62 3.45 6.39
N ARG A 51 -1.63 2.44 7.29
CA ARG A 51 -2.51 1.27 7.16
C ARG A 51 -3.99 1.66 7.25
N ILE A 52 -4.34 2.61 8.11
CA ILE A 52 -5.72 3.12 8.22
C ILE A 52 -6.10 3.87 6.93
N VAL A 53 -5.22 4.71 6.40
CA VAL A 53 -5.44 5.41 5.12
C VAL A 53 -5.63 4.43 3.98
N ALA A 54 -4.86 3.34 3.93
CA ALA A 54 -4.98 2.30 2.92
C ALA A 54 -6.24 1.42 3.08
N GLY A 55 -6.95 1.52 4.21
CA GLY A 55 -8.09 0.65 4.53
C GLY A 55 -7.72 -0.75 5.01
N LEU A 56 -6.43 -0.97 5.35
CA LEU A 56 -5.92 -2.24 5.89
C LEU A 56 -6.18 -2.37 7.40
N GLU A 57 -6.43 -1.27 8.07
CA GLU A 57 -6.71 -1.19 9.51
C GLU A 57 -7.86 -0.22 9.73
N LYS A 58 -8.77 -0.54 10.64
CA LYS A 58 -9.87 0.36 11.01
C LYS A 58 -9.47 1.24 12.19
N PRO A 59 -9.76 2.54 12.17
CA PRO A 59 -9.61 3.38 13.35
C PRO A 59 -10.65 2.98 14.42
N ASP A 60 -10.34 3.22 15.69
CA ASP A 60 -11.31 3.03 16.78
C ASP A 60 -12.24 4.24 16.90
N GLU A 61 -11.75 5.44 16.55
CA GLU A 61 -12.54 6.67 16.44
C GLU A 61 -12.10 7.47 15.22
N GLY A 62 -12.99 8.28 14.69
CA GLY A 62 -12.75 9.11 13.51
C GLY A 62 -12.96 8.35 12.20
N GLN A 63 -12.60 8.98 11.11
CA GLN A 63 -12.76 8.41 9.77
C GLN A 63 -11.75 8.98 8.77
N ILE A 64 -11.42 8.17 7.78
CA ILE A 64 -10.73 8.61 6.55
C ILE A 64 -11.77 8.83 5.47
N ILE A 65 -11.65 9.93 4.75
CA ILE A 65 -12.44 10.24 3.57
C ILE A 65 -11.46 10.35 2.38
N PHE A 66 -11.74 9.65 1.31
CA PHE A 66 -10.96 9.68 0.07
C PHE A 66 -11.90 10.00 -1.10
N ASP A 67 -11.60 11.03 -1.88
CA ASP A 67 -12.46 11.55 -2.95
C ASP A 67 -13.92 11.75 -2.51
N GLY A 68 -14.13 12.26 -1.30
CA GLY A 68 -15.44 12.53 -0.74
C GLY A 68 -16.18 11.29 -0.17
N HIS A 69 -15.59 10.10 -0.24
CA HIS A 69 -16.19 8.86 0.24
C HIS A 69 -15.44 8.30 1.47
N PRO A 70 -16.16 7.81 2.50
CA PRO A 70 -15.52 7.17 3.64
C PRO A 70 -14.77 5.90 3.23
N VAL A 71 -13.56 5.75 3.76
CA VAL A 71 -12.73 4.55 3.58
C VAL A 71 -13.12 3.49 4.61
N SER A 72 -13.70 2.37 4.17
CA SER A 72 -14.09 1.24 5.02
C SER A 72 -13.23 -0.01 4.79
N GLU A 73 -12.60 -0.13 3.63
CA GLU A 73 -11.84 -1.31 3.18
C GLU A 73 -10.74 -0.89 2.19
N THR A 74 -9.91 -1.84 1.79
CA THR A 74 -8.89 -1.62 0.75
C THR A 74 -9.53 -1.41 -0.62
N GLY A 75 -8.87 -0.60 -1.46
CA GLY A 75 -9.33 -0.37 -2.82
C GLY A 75 -8.18 -0.05 -3.78
N PRO A 76 -8.35 -0.27 -5.08
CA PRO A 76 -7.30 -0.06 -6.09
C PRO A 76 -6.87 1.40 -6.24
N GLU A 77 -7.68 2.33 -5.75
CA GLU A 77 -7.41 3.77 -5.76
C GLU A 77 -6.42 4.23 -4.68
N ARG A 78 -6.08 3.35 -3.72
CA ARG A 78 -5.15 3.61 -2.61
C ARG A 78 -4.11 2.49 -2.53
N ILE A 79 -3.04 2.66 -3.28
CA ILE A 79 -1.96 1.66 -3.33
C ILE A 79 -0.99 1.93 -2.18
N MET A 80 -0.69 0.89 -1.40
CA MET A 80 0.34 0.92 -0.36
C MET A 80 1.56 0.11 -0.80
N VAL A 81 2.73 0.77 -0.81
CA VAL A 81 4.02 0.09 -0.96
C VAL A 81 4.53 -0.26 0.43
N PHE A 82 4.71 -1.55 0.70
CA PHE A 82 5.19 -2.03 1.99
C PHE A 82 6.70 -1.86 2.11
N GLN A 83 7.19 -1.70 3.34
CA GLN A 83 8.62 -1.58 3.64
C GLN A 83 9.39 -2.86 3.29
N GLU A 84 8.79 -4.02 3.54
CA GLU A 84 9.30 -5.31 3.08
C GLU A 84 8.50 -5.73 1.84
N GLY A 85 9.19 -6.27 0.84
CA GLY A 85 8.57 -6.61 -0.43
C GLY A 85 7.39 -7.56 -0.27
N ALA A 86 6.22 -7.14 -0.72
CA ALA A 86 4.99 -7.92 -0.72
C ALA A 86 4.87 -8.79 -1.99
N LEU A 87 5.98 -9.38 -2.42
CA LEU A 87 6.01 -10.26 -3.58
C LEU A 87 5.57 -11.67 -3.21
N PHE A 88 4.85 -12.32 -4.11
CA PHE A 88 4.47 -13.71 -3.98
C PHE A 88 5.69 -14.62 -4.29
N PRO A 89 6.29 -15.29 -3.29
CA PRO A 89 7.54 -16.04 -3.49
C PRO A 89 7.38 -17.28 -4.36
N TRP A 90 6.16 -17.80 -4.49
CA TRP A 90 5.82 -18.94 -5.36
C TRP A 90 5.50 -18.55 -6.80
N LEU A 91 5.46 -17.27 -7.13
CA LEU A 91 5.25 -16.76 -8.48
C LEU A 91 6.58 -16.31 -9.09
N LYS A 92 6.68 -16.41 -10.42
CA LYS A 92 7.76 -15.82 -11.19
C LYS A 92 7.68 -14.29 -11.15
N VAL A 93 8.75 -13.63 -11.52
CA VAL A 93 8.83 -12.16 -11.59
C VAL A 93 7.74 -11.59 -12.50
N GLN A 94 7.59 -12.13 -13.72
CA GLN A 94 6.54 -11.71 -14.62
C GLN A 94 5.15 -11.91 -14.05
N ASP A 95 4.88 -13.07 -13.43
CA ASP A 95 3.57 -13.37 -12.84
C ASP A 95 3.24 -12.42 -11.66
N ASN A 96 4.25 -12.00 -10.88
CA ASN A 96 4.09 -10.99 -9.84
C ASN A 96 3.67 -9.64 -10.44
N VAL A 97 4.34 -9.19 -11.51
CA VAL A 97 4.00 -7.94 -12.21
C VAL A 97 2.59 -8.02 -12.82
N GLU A 98 2.23 -9.17 -13.36
CA GLU A 98 0.92 -9.40 -13.97
C GLU A 98 -0.22 -9.59 -12.95
N PHE A 99 0.08 -9.84 -11.68
CA PHE A 99 -0.93 -10.25 -10.71
C PHE A 99 -2.08 -9.25 -10.57
N GLY A 100 -1.78 -7.97 -10.40
CA GLY A 100 -2.80 -6.92 -10.30
C GLY A 100 -3.64 -6.79 -11.59
N LEU A 101 -3.00 -6.89 -12.74
CA LEU A 101 -3.67 -6.84 -14.04
C LEU A 101 -4.60 -8.05 -14.23
N LYS A 102 -4.18 -9.23 -13.72
CA LYS A 102 -4.99 -10.45 -13.73
C LYS A 102 -6.24 -10.28 -12.85
N MET A 103 -6.09 -9.69 -11.67
CA MET A 103 -7.24 -9.42 -10.78
C MET A 103 -8.21 -8.39 -11.38
N ALA A 104 -7.70 -7.45 -12.19
CA ALA A 104 -8.51 -6.49 -12.94
C ALA A 104 -9.18 -7.08 -14.20
N GLY A 105 -9.03 -8.40 -14.47
CA GLY A 105 -9.67 -9.08 -15.59
C GLY A 105 -9.03 -8.82 -16.96
N ILE A 106 -7.81 -8.25 -16.99
CA ILE A 106 -7.11 -7.96 -18.26
C ILE A 106 -6.69 -9.27 -18.95
N SER A 107 -6.82 -9.34 -20.28
CA SER A 107 -6.48 -10.52 -21.06
C SER A 107 -5.02 -10.92 -20.92
N LYS A 108 -4.70 -12.21 -21.13
CA LYS A 108 -3.31 -12.71 -21.00
C LYS A 108 -2.35 -12.01 -21.96
N GLU A 109 -2.78 -11.80 -23.21
CA GLU A 109 -1.96 -11.13 -24.21
C GLU A 109 -1.62 -9.69 -23.83
N GLU A 110 -2.62 -8.96 -23.31
CA GLU A 110 -2.43 -7.57 -22.91
C GLU A 110 -1.59 -7.45 -21.64
N ARG A 111 -1.81 -8.35 -20.65
CA ARG A 111 -0.94 -8.41 -19.45
C ARG A 111 0.52 -8.65 -19.82
N ALA A 112 0.79 -9.60 -20.73
CA ALA A 112 2.15 -9.89 -21.17
C ALA A 112 2.83 -8.69 -21.82
N LYS A 113 2.11 -7.91 -22.62
CA LYS A 113 2.64 -6.66 -23.21
C LYS A 113 2.97 -5.62 -22.14
N ILE A 114 2.04 -5.42 -21.21
CA ILE A 114 2.21 -4.44 -20.12
C ILE A 114 3.35 -4.86 -19.20
N SER A 115 3.39 -6.12 -18.76
CA SER A 115 4.45 -6.63 -17.88
C SER A 115 5.82 -6.55 -18.51
N HIS A 116 5.94 -6.94 -19.78
CA HIS A 116 7.22 -6.85 -20.53
C HIS A 116 7.72 -5.41 -20.57
N ARG A 117 6.86 -4.43 -20.88
CA ARG A 117 7.22 -3.01 -20.91
C ARG A 117 7.79 -2.53 -19.56
N TYR A 118 7.16 -2.90 -18.44
CA TYR A 118 7.64 -2.53 -17.11
C TYR A 118 8.93 -3.24 -16.72
N LEU A 119 9.06 -4.53 -17.05
CA LEU A 119 10.29 -5.28 -16.83
C LEU A 119 11.46 -4.73 -17.65
N ASP A 120 11.22 -4.30 -18.88
CA ASP A 120 12.23 -3.65 -19.72
C ASP A 120 12.65 -2.30 -19.14
N MET A 121 11.70 -1.46 -18.74
CA MET A 121 11.96 -0.17 -18.10
C MET A 121 12.83 -0.32 -16.84
N MET A 122 12.62 -1.39 -16.06
CA MET A 122 13.38 -1.70 -14.84
C MET A 122 14.63 -2.54 -15.11
N GLN A 123 14.94 -2.87 -16.37
CA GLN A 123 16.05 -3.73 -16.79
C GLN A 123 15.99 -5.15 -16.18
N LEU A 124 14.79 -5.65 -15.95
CA LEU A 124 14.52 -6.95 -15.33
C LEU A 124 14.03 -8.01 -16.33
N THR A 125 13.96 -7.72 -17.62
CA THR A 125 13.43 -8.63 -18.66
C THR A 125 14.09 -10.01 -18.62
N LYS A 126 15.41 -10.07 -18.41
CA LYS A 126 16.16 -11.33 -18.30
C LYS A 126 15.81 -12.17 -17.08
N PHE A 127 15.14 -11.60 -16.11
CA PHE A 127 14.69 -12.27 -14.89
C PHE A 127 13.19 -12.58 -14.89
N ALA A 128 12.48 -12.31 -15.98
CA ALA A 128 11.03 -12.50 -16.08
C ALA A 128 10.56 -13.90 -15.61
N ASP A 129 11.32 -14.93 -16.00
CA ASP A 129 11.06 -16.33 -15.66
C ASP A 129 11.68 -16.80 -14.34
N SER A 130 12.44 -15.96 -13.65
CA SER A 130 13.02 -16.27 -12.34
C SER A 130 11.99 -16.15 -11.23
N PHE A 131 12.19 -16.88 -10.14
CA PHE A 131 11.42 -16.67 -8.92
C PHE A 131 11.94 -15.46 -8.14
N THR A 132 11.07 -14.82 -7.36
CA THR A 132 11.42 -13.58 -6.62
C THR A 132 12.53 -13.78 -5.59
N TYR A 133 12.70 -14.98 -5.02
CA TYR A 133 13.79 -15.28 -4.08
C TYR A 133 15.17 -15.31 -4.76
N GLN A 134 15.23 -15.42 -6.08
CA GLN A 134 16.48 -15.39 -6.86
C GLN A 134 16.95 -13.95 -7.17
N LEU A 135 16.13 -12.94 -6.84
CA LEU A 135 16.46 -11.54 -7.03
C LEU A 135 17.19 -10.97 -5.80
N SER A 136 18.07 -10.00 -6.04
CA SER A 136 18.62 -9.19 -4.94
C SER A 136 17.55 -8.29 -4.32
N THR A 137 17.81 -7.77 -3.12
CA THR A 137 16.88 -6.85 -2.43
C THR A 137 16.56 -5.61 -3.26
N GLY A 138 17.55 -5.06 -3.98
CA GLY A 138 17.34 -3.88 -4.84
C GLY A 138 16.61 -4.16 -6.15
N MET A 139 16.41 -5.44 -6.51
CA MET A 139 15.65 -5.86 -7.70
C MET A 139 14.20 -6.22 -7.35
N LYS A 140 13.86 -6.33 -6.08
CA LYS A 140 12.52 -6.63 -5.55
C LYS A 140 11.74 -5.37 -5.30
#